data_ae58de65ff794d1b03100c3fad5191b1
#
_entry.id   ae58de65ff794d1b03100c3fad5191b1
#
_cell.length_a   1.000
_cell.length_b   1.000
_cell.length_c   1.000
_cell.angle_alpha   90.00
_cell.angle_beta   90.00
_cell.angle_gamma   90.00
#
_symmetry.space_group_name_H-M   'P 1'
#
loop_
_entity.id
_entity.type
_entity.pdbx_description
1 polymer ?
#
loop_
_entity_poly.entity_id
_entity_poly.type
_entity_poly.pdbx_seq_one_letter_code
_entity_poly.pdbx_strand_id
1 'polypeptide(L)'
;MKTAGRIFIGFSAAVLILWLVPWLYNLATLKSYSPPFTLYSPVIHDFTYLDREEGAKNSLRFIDRKGNVHGDEVQPFFYASLLHSRGEFPDSLDGRAITYKEAEDNSLVMTSRPREVARRNAPVYLLMESVPVRMELQDPEDALVIRQDGIKVWNMASNKMLEDKTAGLASQLSANGFVHPAKLLAGNPSHRKEYDEGYLVTDSKDQLFQIKQVDGKMTARSFPQASGLGIRQLFITEYTNHATLGYLIDKDDRMHMLRPDGSVVATDVIFDPVKDNILVVGDLFNYTVKVSDNDGEKFYALSSSDFSLVDSMERTYPTDDEVNLCEYIFPCRIRFVSSNDGYVKPRLQDFSLKGLLADLVIILVIIVLKRRKKAS
;
A
#
# COMPACT_ATOMS: atom_id res chain seq x y z
N MET A 1 -6.92 31.96 38.55
CA MET A 1 -7.72 30.81 38.09
C MET A 1 -8.82 31.18 37.07
N LYS A 2 -9.67 32.21 37.29
CA LYS A 2 -10.77 32.56 36.33
C LYS A 2 -10.29 32.93 34.92
N THR A 3 -9.14 33.63 34.77
CA THR A 3 -8.60 34.05 33.46
C THR A 3 -8.03 32.87 32.68
N ALA A 4 -7.26 31.97 33.31
CA ALA A 4 -6.74 30.79 32.69
C ALA A 4 -7.86 29.84 32.20
N GLY A 5 -8.92 29.68 32.99
CA GLY A 5 -10.07 28.87 32.58
C GLY A 5 -10.81 29.48 31.35
N ARG A 6 -10.93 30.80 31.26
CA ARG A 6 -11.51 31.44 30.08
C ARG A 6 -10.66 31.30 28.83
N ILE A 7 -9.32 31.37 28.95
CA ILE A 7 -8.39 31.16 27.86
C ILE A 7 -8.49 29.72 27.37
N PHE A 8 -8.52 28.74 28.28
CA PHE A 8 -8.65 27.33 27.95
C PHE A 8 -9.96 27.03 27.21
N ILE A 9 -11.10 27.54 27.71
CA ILE A 9 -12.40 27.38 27.06
C ILE A 9 -12.39 28.02 25.66
N GLY A 10 -11.83 29.24 25.50
CA GLY A 10 -11.73 29.92 24.22
C GLY A 10 -10.86 29.13 23.22
N PHE A 11 -9.73 28.60 23.67
CA PHE A 11 -8.85 27.77 22.85
C PHE A 11 -9.55 26.49 22.42
N SER A 12 -10.18 25.78 23.36
CA SER A 12 -10.91 24.54 23.07
C SER A 12 -12.06 24.77 22.09
N ALA A 13 -12.79 25.87 22.24
CA ALA A 13 -13.86 26.25 21.31
C ALA A 13 -13.30 26.54 19.89
N ALA A 14 -12.18 27.25 19.79
CA ALA A 14 -11.54 27.53 18.51
C ALA A 14 -11.07 26.23 17.80
N VAL A 15 -10.42 25.32 18.54
CA VAL A 15 -10.02 24.01 18.01
C VAL A 15 -11.25 23.23 17.53
N LEU A 16 -12.32 23.24 18.30
CA LEU A 16 -13.54 22.51 17.97
C LEU A 16 -14.23 23.08 16.73
N ILE A 17 -14.27 24.38 16.58
CA ILE A 17 -14.84 25.08 15.41
C ILE A 17 -13.99 24.79 14.16
N LEU A 18 -12.67 24.92 14.24
CA LEU A 18 -11.75 24.67 13.11
C LEU A 18 -11.70 23.20 12.68
N TRP A 19 -12.12 22.29 13.51
CA TRP A 19 -12.22 20.87 13.21
C TRP A 19 -13.62 20.46 12.78
N LEU A 20 -14.62 20.66 13.66
CA LEU A 20 -15.95 20.08 13.51
C LEU A 20 -16.77 20.73 12.39
N VAL A 21 -16.72 22.08 12.29
CA VAL A 21 -17.55 22.78 11.30
C VAL A 21 -17.12 22.48 9.86
N PRO A 22 -15.83 22.55 9.49
CA PRO A 22 -15.40 22.13 8.16
C PRO A 22 -15.66 20.65 7.88
N TRP A 23 -15.54 19.78 8.89
CA TRP A 23 -15.82 18.36 8.75
C TRP A 23 -17.32 18.11 8.46
N LEU A 24 -18.23 18.73 9.20
CA LEU A 24 -19.69 18.63 8.96
C LEU A 24 -20.09 19.21 7.61
N TYR A 25 -19.51 20.35 7.23
CA TYR A 25 -19.75 20.96 5.93
C TYR A 25 -19.33 19.99 4.80
N ASN A 26 -18.13 19.47 4.85
CA ASN A 26 -17.64 18.53 3.85
C ASN A 26 -18.48 17.23 3.82
N LEU A 27 -18.92 16.72 4.97
CA LEU A 27 -19.81 15.57 5.04
C LEU A 27 -21.15 15.83 4.33
N ALA A 28 -21.64 17.05 4.38
CA ALA A 28 -22.93 17.42 3.77
C ALA A 28 -22.84 17.81 2.28
N THR A 29 -21.68 18.33 1.84
CA THR A 29 -21.55 18.95 0.51
C THR A 29 -20.62 18.20 -0.44
N LEU A 30 -19.58 17.54 0.07
CA LEU A 30 -18.63 16.82 -0.80
C LEU A 30 -19.27 15.56 -1.38
N LYS A 31 -19.37 15.54 -2.69
CA LYS A 31 -19.66 14.30 -3.45
C LYS A 31 -18.37 13.51 -3.58
N SER A 32 -18.28 12.38 -2.88
CA SER A 32 -17.13 11.49 -3.00
C SER A 32 -17.10 10.88 -4.40
N TYR A 33 -16.10 11.24 -5.20
CA TYR A 33 -15.81 10.52 -6.43
C TYR A 33 -15.26 9.13 -6.09
N SER A 34 -15.88 8.10 -6.63
CA SER A 34 -15.40 6.72 -6.52
C SER A 34 -14.99 6.27 -7.93
N PRO A 35 -13.69 6.19 -8.22
CA PRO A 35 -13.23 5.74 -9.53
C PRO A 35 -13.69 4.30 -9.79
N PRO A 36 -14.09 3.99 -11.02
CA PRO A 36 -14.49 2.64 -11.37
C PRO A 36 -13.31 1.67 -11.27
N PHE A 37 -13.58 0.46 -10.80
CA PHE A 37 -12.59 -0.61 -10.76
C PHE A 37 -12.15 -0.94 -12.18
N THR A 38 -10.85 -0.89 -12.42
CA THR A 38 -10.24 -0.98 -13.76
C THR A 38 -9.17 -2.05 -13.76
N LEU A 39 -9.20 -2.94 -14.75
CA LEU A 39 -8.19 -3.96 -15.01
C LEU A 39 -7.85 -3.99 -16.51
N TYR A 40 -6.64 -4.44 -16.82
CA TYR A 40 -6.27 -4.80 -18.18
C TYR A 40 -6.92 -6.14 -18.55
N SER A 41 -7.50 -6.21 -19.74
CA SER A 41 -8.11 -7.43 -20.28
C SER A 41 -7.13 -8.11 -21.24
N PRO A 42 -6.72 -9.34 -20.96
CA PRO A 42 -5.91 -10.10 -21.91
C PRO A 42 -6.71 -10.56 -23.15
N VAL A 43 -8.05 -10.52 -23.08
CA VAL A 43 -8.93 -10.94 -24.17
C VAL A 43 -9.04 -9.89 -25.28
N ILE A 44 -9.20 -8.63 -24.90
CA ILE A 44 -9.36 -7.52 -25.84
C ILE A 44 -8.12 -6.64 -25.94
N HIS A 45 -7.07 -6.96 -25.17
CA HIS A 45 -5.81 -6.22 -25.12
C HIS A 45 -5.99 -4.73 -24.83
N ASP A 46 -6.91 -4.40 -23.89
CA ASP A 46 -7.21 -3.04 -23.49
C ASP A 46 -7.61 -2.97 -22.01
N PHE A 47 -7.52 -1.78 -21.42
CA PHE A 47 -8.07 -1.54 -20.08
C PHE A 47 -9.59 -1.51 -20.12
N THR A 48 -10.21 -2.19 -19.17
CA THR A 48 -11.66 -2.17 -18.98
C THR A 48 -12.00 -1.73 -17.57
N TYR A 49 -13.08 -1.01 -17.42
CA TYR A 49 -13.59 -0.60 -16.13
C TYR A 49 -15.00 -1.11 -15.90
N LEU A 50 -15.25 -1.53 -14.65
CA LEU A 50 -16.53 -2.04 -14.23
C LEU A 50 -17.55 -0.91 -14.18
N ASP A 51 -18.56 -0.99 -15.06
CA ASP A 51 -19.72 -0.12 -15.05
C ASP A 51 -20.75 -0.61 -14.02
N ARG A 52 -21.13 0.29 -13.11
CA ARG A 52 -22.18 0.04 -12.12
C ARG A 52 -23.41 0.83 -12.49
N GLU A 53 -24.14 0.36 -13.50
CA GLU A 53 -25.42 0.97 -13.86
C GLU A 53 -26.43 0.81 -12.72
N GLU A 54 -27.01 1.91 -12.25
CA GLU A 54 -28.05 1.89 -11.23
C GLU A 54 -29.27 1.11 -11.77
N GLY A 55 -29.59 -0.02 -11.16
CA GLY A 55 -30.76 -0.85 -11.49
C GLY A 55 -30.48 -2.17 -12.22
N ALA A 56 -29.30 -2.42 -12.75
CA ALA A 56 -28.93 -3.71 -13.31
C ALA A 56 -28.63 -4.73 -12.19
N LYS A 57 -29.65 -5.44 -11.75
CA LYS A 57 -29.46 -6.60 -10.87
C LYS A 57 -28.79 -7.71 -11.68
N ASN A 58 -27.56 -8.09 -11.30
CA ASN A 58 -26.85 -9.31 -11.70
C ASN A 58 -26.16 -9.35 -13.06
N SER A 59 -25.89 -8.26 -13.77
CA SER A 59 -24.98 -8.26 -14.92
C SER A 59 -23.72 -7.45 -14.65
N LEU A 60 -22.56 -8.11 -14.79
CA LEU A 60 -21.28 -7.42 -14.82
C LEU A 60 -21.11 -6.82 -16.21
N ARG A 61 -20.89 -5.51 -16.28
CA ARG A 61 -20.65 -4.78 -17.53
C ARG A 61 -19.29 -4.12 -17.43
N PHE A 62 -18.51 -4.29 -18.46
CA PHE A 62 -17.19 -3.67 -18.59
C PHE A 62 -17.20 -2.73 -19.79
N ILE A 63 -16.60 -1.57 -19.62
CA ILE A 63 -16.45 -0.60 -20.71
C ILE A 63 -14.96 -0.48 -21.00
N ASP A 64 -14.58 -0.60 -22.28
CA ASP A 64 -13.21 -0.36 -22.75
C ASP A 64 -12.93 1.14 -22.95
N ARG A 65 -11.68 1.49 -23.29
CA ARG A 65 -11.30 2.90 -23.55
C ARG A 65 -12.03 3.53 -24.73
N LYS A 66 -12.60 2.72 -25.64
CA LYS A 66 -13.36 3.18 -26.82
C LYS A 66 -14.84 3.36 -26.53
N GLY A 67 -15.28 2.98 -25.33
CA GLY A 67 -16.70 3.04 -24.91
C GLY A 67 -17.54 1.82 -25.31
N ASN A 68 -16.93 0.75 -25.81
CA ASN A 68 -17.65 -0.49 -26.08
C ASN A 68 -17.97 -1.21 -24.79
N VAL A 69 -19.16 -1.81 -24.73
CA VAL A 69 -19.67 -2.55 -23.58
C VAL A 69 -19.45 -4.04 -23.80
N HIS A 70 -18.88 -4.68 -22.79
CA HIS A 70 -18.56 -6.11 -22.76
C HIS A 70 -19.18 -6.76 -21.51
N GLY A 71 -19.32 -8.09 -21.50
CA GLY A 71 -19.67 -8.88 -20.31
C GLY A 71 -18.42 -9.24 -19.47
N ASP A 72 -18.59 -10.23 -18.60
CA ASP A 72 -17.51 -10.72 -17.74
C ASP A 72 -16.47 -11.62 -18.47
N GLU A 73 -16.80 -12.05 -19.69
CA GLU A 73 -15.91 -12.81 -20.58
C GLU A 73 -14.59 -12.08 -20.91
N VAL A 74 -14.56 -10.74 -20.82
CA VAL A 74 -13.34 -9.96 -21.06
C VAL A 74 -12.39 -9.95 -19.86
N GLN A 75 -12.83 -10.45 -18.70
CA GLN A 75 -12.00 -10.59 -17.49
C GLN A 75 -12.02 -12.03 -16.96
N PRO A 76 -11.66 -13.05 -17.80
CA PRO A 76 -11.89 -14.45 -17.48
C PRO A 76 -11.07 -14.93 -16.29
N PHE A 77 -9.90 -14.33 -16.03
CA PHE A 77 -9.04 -14.73 -14.91
C PHE A 77 -9.46 -14.07 -13.59
N PHE A 78 -9.93 -12.84 -13.62
CA PHE A 78 -10.45 -12.19 -12.42
C PHE A 78 -11.78 -12.82 -11.96
N TYR A 79 -12.62 -13.24 -12.90
CA TYR A 79 -13.87 -13.93 -12.62
C TYR A 79 -13.80 -15.44 -12.85
N ALA A 80 -12.61 -16.04 -12.77
CA ALA A 80 -12.38 -17.44 -13.11
C ALA A 80 -13.32 -18.42 -12.41
N SER A 81 -13.53 -18.27 -11.09
CA SER A 81 -14.43 -19.13 -10.33
C SER A 81 -15.88 -19.00 -10.79
N LEU A 82 -16.35 -17.79 -11.13
CA LEU A 82 -17.70 -17.56 -11.60
C LEU A 82 -17.91 -18.18 -12.99
N LEU A 83 -17.00 -17.92 -13.92
CA LEU A 83 -17.06 -18.46 -15.28
C LEU A 83 -16.92 -19.98 -15.28
N HIS A 84 -16.04 -20.53 -14.44
CA HIS A 84 -15.90 -21.97 -14.29
C HIS A 84 -17.18 -22.63 -13.75
N SER A 85 -17.81 -22.02 -12.74
CA SER A 85 -19.07 -22.55 -12.19
C SER A 85 -20.23 -22.55 -13.19
N ARG A 86 -20.18 -21.66 -14.19
CA ARG A 86 -21.18 -21.58 -15.29
C ARG A 86 -20.78 -22.43 -16.51
N GLY A 87 -19.59 -23.03 -16.51
CA GLY A 87 -19.05 -23.75 -17.67
C GLY A 87 -18.65 -22.84 -18.84
N GLU A 88 -18.36 -21.58 -18.54
CA GLU A 88 -18.05 -20.52 -19.51
C GLU A 88 -16.55 -20.11 -19.44
N PHE A 89 -15.76 -20.76 -18.58
CA PHE A 89 -14.32 -20.50 -18.51
C PHE A 89 -13.64 -20.94 -19.81
N PRO A 90 -12.82 -20.10 -20.46
CA PRO A 90 -12.23 -20.41 -21.77
C PRO A 90 -11.19 -21.51 -21.66
N ASP A 91 -11.18 -22.43 -22.63
CA ASP A 91 -10.18 -23.51 -22.75
C ASP A 91 -8.87 -23.04 -23.34
N SER A 92 -8.85 -21.87 -23.99
CA SER A 92 -7.66 -21.29 -24.59
C SER A 92 -7.77 -19.78 -24.74
N LEU A 93 -6.62 -19.09 -24.71
CA LEU A 93 -6.50 -17.66 -25.00
C LEU A 93 -5.17 -17.42 -25.75
N ASP A 94 -5.20 -16.59 -26.81
CA ASP A 94 -4.05 -16.27 -27.67
C ASP A 94 -3.30 -17.51 -28.19
N GLY A 95 -4.06 -18.57 -28.49
CA GLY A 95 -3.50 -19.83 -29.00
C GLY A 95 -2.83 -20.71 -27.94
N ARG A 96 -2.81 -20.29 -26.68
CA ARG A 96 -2.36 -21.09 -25.53
C ARG A 96 -3.55 -21.78 -24.89
N ALA A 97 -3.48 -23.11 -24.74
CA ALA A 97 -4.43 -23.84 -23.90
C ALA A 97 -4.27 -23.42 -22.43
N ILE A 98 -5.38 -23.26 -21.73
CA ILE A 98 -5.42 -22.84 -20.34
C ILE A 98 -6.35 -23.72 -19.52
N THR A 99 -6.06 -23.85 -18.24
CA THR A 99 -6.90 -24.56 -17.31
C THR A 99 -7.36 -23.63 -16.18
N TYR A 100 -8.49 -23.94 -15.57
CA TYR A 100 -8.96 -23.21 -14.40
C TYR A 100 -7.90 -23.24 -13.27
N LYS A 101 -7.23 -24.39 -13.08
CA LYS A 101 -6.19 -24.53 -12.05
C LYS A 101 -4.99 -23.59 -12.30
N GLU A 102 -4.52 -23.48 -13.54
CA GLU A 102 -3.47 -22.51 -13.87
C GLU A 102 -3.91 -21.07 -13.61
N ALA A 103 -5.16 -20.73 -13.94
CA ALA A 103 -5.70 -19.40 -13.65
C ALA A 103 -5.76 -19.10 -12.15
N GLU A 104 -6.20 -20.09 -11.35
CA GLU A 104 -6.25 -20.00 -9.89
C GLU A 104 -4.84 -19.81 -9.28
N ASP A 105 -3.88 -20.62 -9.69
CA ASP A 105 -2.50 -20.60 -9.18
C ASP A 105 -1.77 -19.28 -9.53
N ASN A 106 -2.16 -18.62 -10.62
CA ASN A 106 -1.58 -17.36 -11.04
C ASN A 106 -2.40 -16.12 -10.61
N SER A 107 -3.53 -16.31 -9.93
CA SER A 107 -4.31 -15.20 -9.40
C SER A 107 -3.67 -14.63 -8.15
N LEU A 108 -3.35 -13.35 -8.17
CA LEU A 108 -2.74 -12.67 -7.03
C LEU A 108 -3.24 -11.23 -6.87
N VAL A 109 -3.24 -10.76 -5.63
CA VAL A 109 -3.57 -9.38 -5.30
C VAL A 109 -2.60 -8.89 -4.22
N MET A 110 -2.05 -7.69 -4.44
CA MET A 110 -1.24 -6.98 -3.45
C MET A 110 -1.70 -5.54 -3.36
N THR A 111 -1.80 -5.03 -2.14
CA THR A 111 -2.10 -3.61 -1.88
C THR A 111 -1.11 -3.04 -0.88
N SER A 112 -0.78 -1.76 -1.04
CA SER A 112 -0.09 -0.99 -0.02
C SER A 112 -0.57 0.46 -0.03
N ARG A 113 -0.55 1.07 1.14
CA ARG A 113 -0.97 2.46 1.36
C ARG A 113 0.10 3.21 2.15
N PRO A 114 0.25 4.52 1.97
CA PRO A 114 1.25 5.31 2.69
C PRO A 114 1.20 5.12 4.21
N ARG A 115 0.00 5.03 4.78
CA ARG A 115 -0.18 4.82 6.22
C ARG A 115 0.35 3.48 6.74
N GLU A 116 0.42 2.45 5.88
CA GLU A 116 0.93 1.12 6.23
C GLU A 116 2.46 1.13 6.23
N VAL A 117 3.05 1.82 5.25
CA VAL A 117 4.50 2.04 5.14
C VAL A 117 5.00 2.95 6.27
N ALA A 118 4.28 4.02 6.59
CA ALA A 118 4.64 4.96 7.65
C ALA A 118 4.49 4.40 9.06
N ARG A 119 3.86 3.23 9.22
CA ARG A 119 3.63 2.61 10.52
C ARG A 119 4.95 2.17 11.16
N ARG A 120 5.27 2.74 12.32
CA ARG A 120 6.41 2.29 13.12
C ARG A 120 6.01 1.06 13.92
N ASN A 121 6.62 -0.05 13.60
CA ASN A 121 6.49 -1.28 14.38
C ASN A 121 7.62 -1.36 15.43
N ALA A 122 7.37 -2.09 16.53
CA ALA A 122 8.46 -2.51 17.39
C ALA A 122 9.41 -3.39 16.56
N PRO A 123 10.73 -3.31 16.78
CA PRO A 123 11.71 -4.09 16.01
C PRO A 123 11.74 -5.57 16.43
N VAL A 124 10.55 -6.17 16.52
CA VAL A 124 10.31 -7.58 16.87
C VAL A 124 9.44 -8.18 15.78
N TYR A 125 9.92 -9.22 15.13
CA TYR A 125 9.30 -9.82 13.96
C TYR A 125 9.15 -11.32 14.17
N LEU A 126 7.93 -11.82 14.07
CA LEU A 126 7.61 -13.23 14.24
C LEU A 126 8.35 -14.10 13.21
N LEU A 127 9.03 -15.13 13.65
CA LEU A 127 9.86 -15.98 12.80
C LEU A 127 9.19 -17.33 12.59
N MET A 128 8.69 -17.56 11.40
CA MET A 128 8.06 -18.82 11.01
C MET A 128 9.10 -19.87 10.63
N GLU A 129 8.72 -21.14 10.74
CA GLU A 129 9.46 -22.24 10.15
C GLU A 129 9.06 -22.37 8.68
N SER A 130 10.02 -22.20 7.77
CA SER A 130 9.75 -22.19 6.32
C SER A 130 9.56 -23.61 5.76
N VAL A 131 10.06 -24.65 6.45
CA VAL A 131 9.87 -26.07 6.11
C VAL A 131 9.24 -26.78 7.31
N PRO A 132 7.92 -26.62 7.52
CA PRO A 132 7.26 -27.20 8.67
C PRO A 132 7.21 -28.73 8.61
N VAL A 133 7.25 -29.37 9.78
CA VAL A 133 7.13 -30.83 9.91
C VAL A 133 5.72 -31.34 9.52
N ARG A 134 4.72 -30.45 9.57
CA ARG A 134 3.34 -30.72 9.17
C ARG A 134 3.07 -30.15 7.77
N MET A 135 1.95 -30.56 7.18
CA MET A 135 1.48 -30.04 5.89
C MET A 135 1.05 -28.56 5.95
N GLU A 136 0.88 -28.01 7.16
CA GLU A 136 0.42 -26.63 7.38
C GLU A 136 1.49 -25.84 8.12
N LEU A 137 1.61 -24.57 7.80
CA LEU A 137 2.42 -23.62 8.57
C LEU A 137 1.87 -23.49 9.99
N GLN A 138 2.77 -23.36 10.96
CA GLN A 138 2.41 -23.25 12.38
C GLN A 138 2.61 -21.82 12.87
N ASP A 139 1.90 -21.47 13.95
CA ASP A 139 2.15 -20.23 14.64
C ASP A 139 3.61 -20.16 15.13
N PRO A 140 4.28 -19.02 14.92
CA PRO A 140 5.69 -18.91 15.26
C PRO A 140 5.90 -18.90 16.78
N GLU A 141 6.90 -19.67 17.24
CA GLU A 141 7.35 -19.64 18.62
C GLU A 141 8.49 -18.65 18.85
N ASP A 142 9.21 -18.33 17.79
CA ASP A 142 10.40 -17.49 17.80
C ASP A 142 10.13 -16.13 17.14
N ALA A 143 10.99 -15.16 17.44
CA ALA A 143 10.97 -13.84 16.84
C ALA A 143 12.38 -13.33 16.55
N LEU A 144 12.53 -12.58 15.47
CA LEU A 144 13.70 -11.76 15.21
C LEU A 144 13.58 -10.45 15.97
N VAL A 145 14.61 -10.10 16.74
CA VAL A 145 14.75 -8.83 17.43
C VAL A 145 15.90 -8.07 16.77
N ILE A 146 15.57 -6.98 16.09
CA ILE A 146 16.55 -6.16 15.37
C ILE A 146 17.05 -5.05 16.27
N ARG A 147 18.38 -4.97 16.42
CA ARG A 147 19.07 -3.93 17.16
C ARG A 147 20.23 -3.37 16.35
N GLN A 148 20.83 -2.28 16.84
CA GLN A 148 21.98 -1.68 16.18
C GLN A 148 23.21 -2.61 16.16
N ASP A 149 23.35 -3.44 17.18
CA ASP A 149 24.45 -4.40 17.36
C ASP A 149 24.22 -5.76 16.69
N GLY A 150 23.03 -5.99 16.10
CA GLY A 150 22.74 -7.23 15.39
C GLY A 150 21.28 -7.62 15.36
N ILE A 151 21.03 -8.76 14.71
CA ILE A 151 19.74 -9.43 14.66
C ILE A 151 19.81 -10.63 15.59
N LYS A 152 18.91 -10.70 16.56
CA LYS A 152 18.86 -11.74 17.60
C LYS A 152 17.59 -12.58 17.46
N VAL A 153 17.67 -13.84 17.82
CA VAL A 153 16.51 -14.76 17.82
C VAL A 153 16.06 -14.98 19.27
N TRP A 154 14.77 -14.76 19.51
CA TRP A 154 14.16 -14.90 20.83
C TRP A 154 13.02 -15.93 20.76
N ASN A 155 12.92 -16.77 21.77
CA ASN A 155 11.72 -17.58 21.97
C ASN A 155 10.71 -16.80 22.80
N MET A 156 9.49 -16.64 22.24
CA MET A 156 8.46 -15.79 22.82
C MET A 156 7.84 -16.40 24.10
N ALA A 157 7.70 -17.74 24.15
CA ALA A 157 7.10 -18.40 25.30
C ALA A 157 7.98 -18.30 26.54
N SER A 158 9.29 -18.54 26.40
CA SER A 158 10.25 -18.48 27.50
C SER A 158 10.79 -17.07 27.76
N ASN A 159 10.56 -16.14 26.84
CA ASN A 159 11.13 -14.79 26.81
C ASN A 159 12.67 -14.79 26.96
N LYS A 160 13.33 -15.70 26.27
CA LYS A 160 14.80 -15.86 26.29
C LYS A 160 15.38 -15.77 24.89
N MET A 161 16.58 -15.22 24.81
CA MET A 161 17.37 -15.26 23.58
C MET A 161 17.82 -16.70 23.34
N LEU A 162 17.69 -17.14 22.08
CA LEU A 162 18.20 -18.42 21.60
C LEU A 162 19.61 -18.20 21.06
N GLU A 163 20.61 -18.48 21.92
CA GLU A 163 22.01 -18.17 21.63
C GLU A 163 22.53 -18.90 20.41
N ASP A 164 22.23 -20.19 20.27
CA ASP A 164 22.65 -21.01 19.11
C ASP A 164 22.07 -20.50 17.79
N LYS A 165 20.75 -20.18 17.77
CA LYS A 165 20.10 -19.63 16.57
C LYS A 165 20.64 -18.23 16.26
N THR A 166 20.89 -17.40 17.27
CA THR A 166 21.45 -16.06 17.11
C THR A 166 22.86 -16.12 16.54
N ALA A 167 23.73 -16.99 17.09
CA ALA A 167 25.08 -17.19 16.60
C ALA A 167 25.09 -17.76 15.16
N GLY A 168 24.21 -18.73 14.89
CA GLY A 168 24.03 -19.31 13.56
C GLY A 168 23.64 -18.24 12.53
N LEU A 169 22.64 -17.39 12.87
CA LEU A 169 22.23 -16.28 12.00
C LEU A 169 23.37 -15.27 11.78
N ALA A 170 24.06 -14.87 12.84
CA ALA A 170 25.17 -13.93 12.74
C ALA A 170 26.31 -14.47 11.84
N SER A 171 26.61 -15.78 11.95
CA SER A 171 27.57 -16.45 11.08
C SER A 171 27.13 -16.44 9.61
N GLN A 172 25.89 -16.80 9.33
CA GLN A 172 25.33 -16.79 7.98
C GLN A 172 25.31 -15.38 7.36
N LEU A 173 24.89 -14.37 8.11
CA LEU A 173 24.87 -12.99 7.66
C LEU A 173 26.30 -12.48 7.37
N SER A 174 27.25 -12.75 8.27
CA SER A 174 28.66 -12.37 8.10
C SER A 174 29.27 -13.05 6.87
N ALA A 175 29.03 -14.35 6.69
CA ALA A 175 29.51 -15.11 5.52
C ALA A 175 28.98 -14.57 4.19
N ASN A 176 27.76 -14.00 4.19
CA ASN A 176 27.14 -13.36 3.03
C ASN A 176 27.48 -11.87 2.89
N GLY A 177 28.32 -11.30 3.77
CA GLY A 177 28.78 -9.92 3.69
C GLY A 177 27.84 -8.86 4.28
N PHE A 178 26.88 -9.24 5.13
CA PHE A 178 25.94 -8.32 5.79
C PHE A 178 26.66 -7.36 6.72
N VAL A 179 26.35 -6.07 6.62
CA VAL A 179 26.91 -5.00 7.44
C VAL A 179 25.83 -4.34 8.29
N HIS A 180 25.90 -4.53 9.60
CA HIS A 180 24.94 -3.93 10.53
C HIS A 180 24.97 -2.39 10.53
N PRO A 181 23.87 -1.73 10.90
CA PRO A 181 22.56 -2.28 11.25
C PRO A 181 21.70 -2.62 10.03
N ALA A 182 20.68 -3.45 10.23
CA ALA A 182 19.61 -3.61 9.26
C ALA A 182 18.79 -2.30 9.12
N LYS A 183 18.44 -1.93 7.88
CA LYS A 183 17.66 -0.70 7.59
C LYS A 183 16.19 -0.99 7.33
N LEU A 184 15.91 -1.84 6.35
CA LEU A 184 14.57 -2.22 5.96
C LEU A 184 14.36 -3.71 6.22
N LEU A 185 13.12 -4.07 6.52
CA LEU A 185 12.75 -5.46 6.68
C LEU A 185 11.30 -5.63 6.23
N ALA A 186 11.06 -6.63 5.37
CA ALA A 186 9.75 -7.04 4.92
C ALA A 186 9.57 -8.54 5.10
N GLY A 187 8.45 -8.96 5.64
CA GLY A 187 8.06 -10.34 5.83
C GLY A 187 6.55 -10.44 6.00
N ASN A 188 6.04 -11.66 5.88
CA ASN A 188 4.62 -11.95 6.06
C ASN A 188 4.45 -13.14 7.03
N PRO A 189 4.59 -12.91 8.35
CA PRO A 189 4.53 -13.97 9.35
C PRO A 189 3.08 -14.42 9.60
N SER A 190 2.42 -14.95 8.58
CA SER A 190 1.05 -15.46 8.62
C SER A 190 1.02 -16.94 8.28
N HIS A 191 0.28 -17.73 9.04
CA HIS A 191 0.01 -19.14 8.72
C HIS A 191 -1.06 -19.31 7.62
N ARG A 192 -1.68 -18.22 7.15
CA ARG A 192 -2.70 -18.20 6.08
C ARG A 192 -2.08 -18.12 4.68
N LYS A 193 -0.96 -18.78 4.46
CA LYS A 193 -0.23 -18.84 3.20
C LYS A 193 0.28 -20.26 2.98
N GLU A 194 0.56 -20.64 1.76
CA GLU A 194 0.95 -22.00 1.41
C GLU A 194 2.39 -22.32 1.80
N TYR A 195 3.28 -21.32 1.75
CA TYR A 195 4.71 -21.46 2.06
C TYR A 195 5.25 -20.17 2.67
N ASP A 196 6.44 -20.24 3.28
CA ASP A 196 7.10 -19.12 3.92
C ASP A 196 8.45 -18.80 3.25
N GLU A 197 8.64 -17.56 2.87
CA GLU A 197 9.89 -17.03 2.33
C GLU A 197 10.70 -16.23 3.37
N GLY A 198 10.25 -16.22 4.62
CA GLY A 198 10.92 -15.54 5.73
C GLY A 198 10.91 -14.03 5.57
N TYR A 199 12.09 -13.41 5.59
CA TYR A 199 12.23 -11.96 5.56
C TYR A 199 13.23 -11.51 4.50
N LEU A 200 12.85 -10.48 3.74
CA LEU A 200 13.78 -9.64 2.99
C LEU A 200 14.31 -8.53 3.90
N VAL A 201 15.61 -8.30 3.90
CA VAL A 201 16.25 -7.29 4.76
C VAL A 201 17.36 -6.56 4.00
N THR A 202 17.44 -5.22 4.16
CA THR A 202 18.60 -4.47 3.68
C THR A 202 19.55 -4.16 4.83
N ASP A 203 20.84 -4.18 4.53
CA ASP A 203 21.90 -3.82 5.47
C ASP A 203 22.22 -2.30 5.44
N SER A 204 23.22 -1.87 6.20
CA SER A 204 23.65 -0.47 6.27
C SER A 204 24.24 0.07 4.96
N LYS A 205 24.64 -0.82 4.03
CA LYS A 205 25.16 -0.51 2.69
C LYS A 205 24.13 -0.66 1.59
N ASP A 206 22.85 -0.81 1.93
CA ASP A 206 21.74 -1.03 1.00
C ASP A 206 21.86 -2.32 0.16
N GLN A 207 22.58 -3.33 0.70
CA GLN A 207 22.61 -4.66 0.11
C GLN A 207 21.41 -5.46 0.59
N LEU A 208 20.81 -6.26 -0.31
CA LEU A 208 19.60 -7.05 -0.02
C LEU A 208 19.95 -8.47 0.37
N PHE A 209 19.29 -8.97 1.40
CA PHE A 209 19.41 -10.34 1.92
C PHE A 209 18.04 -10.93 2.18
N GLN A 210 17.97 -12.26 2.21
CA GLN A 210 16.85 -13.03 2.73
C GLN A 210 17.29 -13.78 4.00
N ILE A 211 16.42 -13.78 5.01
CA ILE A 211 16.59 -14.55 6.26
C ILE A 211 15.43 -15.51 6.37
N LYS A 212 15.72 -16.82 6.56
CA LYS A 212 14.72 -17.87 6.78
C LYS A 212 15.12 -18.75 7.96
N GLN A 213 14.12 -19.37 8.57
CA GLN A 213 14.32 -20.52 9.44
C GLN A 213 13.94 -21.79 8.68
N VAL A 214 14.86 -22.75 8.56
CA VAL A 214 14.67 -24.01 7.85
C VAL A 214 15.14 -25.14 8.75
N ASP A 215 14.26 -26.08 9.07
CA ASP A 215 14.52 -27.18 10.01
C ASP A 215 15.09 -26.67 11.34
N GLY A 216 14.51 -25.62 11.89
CA GLY A 216 14.93 -24.99 13.13
C GLY A 216 16.26 -24.24 13.07
N LYS A 217 16.92 -24.18 11.91
CA LYS A 217 18.20 -23.48 11.70
C LYS A 217 18.01 -22.18 10.94
N MET A 218 18.79 -21.18 11.32
CA MET A 218 18.79 -19.89 10.61
C MET A 218 19.63 -20.00 9.34
N THR A 219 19.08 -19.49 8.25
CA THR A 219 19.74 -19.36 6.95
C THR A 219 19.67 -17.92 6.47
N ALA A 220 20.72 -17.47 5.76
CA ALA A 220 20.72 -16.18 5.09
C ALA A 220 21.39 -16.29 3.73
N ARG A 221 20.85 -15.58 2.72
CA ARG A 221 21.46 -15.45 1.40
C ARG A 221 21.43 -13.99 0.96
N SER A 222 22.39 -13.58 0.13
CA SER A 222 22.47 -12.25 -0.45
C SER A 222 21.89 -12.21 -1.86
N PHE A 223 21.48 -11.02 -2.31
CA PHE A 223 21.02 -10.74 -3.66
C PHE A 223 21.89 -9.67 -4.34
N PRO A 224 23.05 -10.04 -4.90
CA PRO A 224 23.99 -9.09 -5.48
C PRO A 224 23.41 -8.24 -6.61
N GLN A 225 22.43 -8.78 -7.36
CA GLN A 225 21.78 -8.04 -8.45
C GLN A 225 20.91 -6.85 -7.96
N ALA A 226 20.49 -6.86 -6.70
CA ALA A 226 19.78 -5.75 -6.08
C ALA A 226 20.73 -4.66 -5.53
N SER A 227 22.05 -4.88 -5.58
CA SER A 227 23.02 -3.92 -5.08
C SER A 227 23.03 -2.64 -5.91
N GLY A 228 23.10 -1.49 -5.25
CA GLY A 228 23.15 -0.17 -5.91
C GLY A 228 21.82 0.41 -6.33
N LEU A 229 20.71 -0.29 -6.14
CA LEU A 229 19.36 0.25 -6.43
C LEU A 229 18.96 1.36 -5.44
N GLY A 230 19.54 1.40 -4.24
CA GLY A 230 19.14 2.34 -3.20
C GLY A 230 17.71 2.07 -2.74
N ILE A 231 17.45 0.82 -2.38
CA ILE A 231 16.10 0.35 -2.03
C ILE A 231 15.53 1.17 -0.88
N ARG A 232 14.37 1.76 -1.07
CA ARG A 232 13.65 2.55 -0.06
C ARG A 232 12.41 1.86 0.51
N GLN A 233 11.89 0.83 -0.17
CA GLN A 233 10.78 0.00 0.31
C GLN A 233 10.90 -1.42 -0.23
N LEU A 234 10.49 -2.38 0.60
CA LEU A 234 10.46 -3.81 0.31
C LEU A 234 9.04 -4.35 0.50
N PHE A 235 8.64 -5.26 -0.38
CA PHE A 235 7.46 -6.10 -0.21
C PHE A 235 7.87 -7.53 -0.47
N ILE A 236 7.57 -8.45 0.45
CA ILE A 236 7.73 -9.88 0.20
C ILE A 236 6.49 -10.40 -0.51
N THR A 237 6.67 -11.32 -1.43
CA THR A 237 5.57 -11.99 -2.13
C THR A 237 5.66 -13.49 -1.91
N GLU A 238 4.52 -14.11 -1.63
CA GLU A 238 4.39 -15.54 -1.36
C GLU A 238 3.14 -16.03 -2.08
N TYR A 239 3.19 -15.94 -3.43
CA TYR A 239 2.10 -16.34 -4.30
C TYR A 239 2.30 -17.76 -4.80
N THR A 240 1.21 -18.49 -4.98
CA THR A 240 1.18 -19.90 -5.43
C THR A 240 2.00 -20.16 -6.69
N ASN A 241 2.06 -19.18 -7.61
CA ASN A 241 2.83 -19.31 -8.86
C ASN A 241 4.36 -19.18 -8.70
N HIS A 242 4.86 -18.79 -7.52
CA HIS A 242 6.29 -18.57 -7.26
C HIS A 242 7.01 -17.66 -8.27
N ALA A 243 6.30 -16.80 -9.00
CA ALA A 243 6.89 -15.96 -10.04
C ALA A 243 7.81 -14.88 -9.48
N THR A 244 7.51 -14.38 -8.28
CA THR A 244 8.28 -13.35 -7.59
C THR A 244 8.55 -13.74 -6.14
N LEU A 245 9.68 -13.29 -5.61
CA LEU A 245 10.02 -13.34 -4.19
C LEU A 245 9.67 -12.04 -3.49
N GLY A 246 9.63 -10.93 -4.22
CA GLY A 246 9.28 -9.63 -3.67
C GLY A 246 9.29 -8.51 -4.70
N TYR A 247 8.78 -7.38 -4.28
CA TYR A 247 8.86 -6.12 -5.03
C TYR A 247 9.77 -5.15 -4.29
N LEU A 248 10.68 -4.53 -5.03
CA LEU A 248 11.65 -3.58 -4.52
C LEU A 248 11.34 -2.21 -5.12
N ILE A 249 11.27 -1.19 -4.28
CA ILE A 249 11.14 0.19 -4.75
C ILE A 249 12.48 0.88 -4.54
N ASP A 250 13.05 1.38 -5.60
CA ASP A 250 14.36 2.03 -5.57
C ASP A 250 14.28 3.52 -5.15
N LYS A 251 15.43 4.16 -5.12
CA LYS A 251 15.56 5.59 -4.78
C LYS A 251 14.84 6.55 -5.73
N ASP A 252 14.56 6.11 -6.94
CA ASP A 252 13.89 6.87 -8.00
C ASP A 252 12.39 6.50 -8.13
N ASP A 253 11.85 5.82 -7.10
CA ASP A 253 10.46 5.34 -7.01
C ASP A 253 10.08 4.28 -8.06
N ARG A 254 11.06 3.70 -8.75
CA ARG A 254 10.83 2.64 -9.72
C ARG A 254 10.63 1.30 -9.01
N MET A 255 9.60 0.57 -9.43
CA MET A 255 9.34 -0.79 -8.96
C MET A 255 10.17 -1.80 -9.74
N HIS A 256 10.78 -2.73 -9.00
CA HIS A 256 11.51 -3.87 -9.53
C HIS A 256 10.91 -5.17 -9.01
N MET A 257 10.87 -6.18 -9.86
CA MET A 257 10.46 -7.54 -9.50
C MET A 257 11.69 -8.36 -9.12
N LEU A 258 11.73 -8.85 -7.89
CA LEU A 258 12.74 -9.80 -7.44
C LEU A 258 12.22 -11.21 -7.66
N ARG A 259 12.93 -12.01 -8.46
CA ARG A 259 12.59 -13.42 -8.70
C ARG A 259 13.23 -14.37 -7.67
N PRO A 260 12.69 -15.59 -7.50
CA PRO A 260 13.25 -16.58 -6.57
C PRO A 260 14.71 -16.96 -6.84
N ASP A 261 15.15 -16.89 -8.10
CA ASP A 261 16.55 -17.13 -8.50
C ASP A 261 17.51 -15.99 -8.13
N GLY A 262 16.97 -14.86 -7.65
CA GLY A 262 17.71 -13.67 -7.29
C GLY A 262 17.87 -12.65 -8.41
N SER A 263 17.33 -12.93 -9.60
CA SER A 263 17.30 -11.94 -10.69
C SER A 263 16.35 -10.80 -10.36
N VAL A 264 16.74 -9.59 -10.78
CA VAL A 264 15.97 -8.38 -10.58
C VAL A 264 15.57 -7.80 -11.92
N VAL A 265 14.28 -7.63 -12.14
CA VAL A 265 13.72 -7.08 -13.36
C VAL A 265 13.15 -5.70 -13.07
N ALA A 266 13.68 -4.67 -13.72
CA ALA A 266 13.13 -3.31 -13.63
C ALA A 266 11.82 -3.24 -14.42
N THR A 267 10.82 -2.56 -13.87
CA THR A 267 9.55 -2.26 -14.56
C THR A 267 9.43 -0.79 -14.88
N ASP A 268 8.42 -0.41 -15.66
CA ASP A 268 8.09 1.00 -15.92
C ASP A 268 7.17 1.62 -14.86
N VAL A 269 6.82 0.87 -13.82
CA VAL A 269 5.95 1.34 -12.74
C VAL A 269 6.71 2.31 -11.84
N ILE A 270 6.18 3.51 -11.70
CA ILE A 270 6.66 4.52 -10.76
C ILE A 270 5.67 4.61 -9.60
N PHE A 271 6.15 4.40 -8.37
CA PHE A 271 5.34 4.32 -7.16
C PHE A 271 6.10 4.92 -5.96
N ASP A 272 5.65 6.06 -5.44
CA ASP A 272 6.16 6.62 -4.18
C ASP A 272 5.41 5.99 -2.99
N PRO A 273 6.02 5.05 -2.25
CA PRO A 273 5.34 4.32 -1.17
C PRO A 273 4.90 5.21 0.00
N VAL A 274 5.39 6.45 0.07
CA VAL A 274 5.05 7.41 1.14
C VAL A 274 3.85 8.30 0.76
N LYS A 275 3.54 8.42 -0.55
CA LYS A 275 2.46 9.27 -1.05
C LYS A 275 1.33 8.50 -1.70
N ASP A 276 1.68 7.44 -2.44
CA ASP A 276 0.76 6.76 -3.34
C ASP A 276 0.18 5.50 -2.72
N ASN A 277 -1.03 5.14 -3.15
CA ASN A 277 -1.56 3.80 -2.94
C ASN A 277 -1.21 2.95 -4.16
N ILE A 278 -0.87 1.68 -3.93
CA ILE A 278 -0.67 0.71 -5.00
C ILE A 278 -1.63 -0.46 -4.84
N LEU A 279 -2.15 -0.92 -5.99
CA LEU A 279 -2.88 -2.18 -6.13
C LEU A 279 -2.24 -2.94 -7.30
N VAL A 280 -1.79 -4.16 -7.04
CA VAL A 280 -1.34 -5.10 -8.06
C VAL A 280 -2.35 -6.23 -8.13
N VAL A 281 -2.90 -6.47 -9.31
CA VAL A 281 -3.74 -7.63 -9.61
C VAL A 281 -3.05 -8.40 -10.72
N GLY A 282 -2.59 -9.60 -10.43
CA GLY A 282 -1.94 -10.45 -11.40
C GLY A 282 -2.82 -11.61 -11.81
N ASP A 283 -2.68 -12.00 -13.05
CA ASP A 283 -3.28 -13.21 -13.62
C ASP A 283 -2.24 -14.00 -14.44
N LEU A 284 -2.69 -15.02 -15.14
CA LEU A 284 -1.85 -15.91 -15.94
C LEU A 284 -1.08 -15.18 -17.05
N PHE A 285 -1.59 -14.08 -17.57
CA PHE A 285 -1.03 -13.34 -18.72
C PHE A 285 -0.45 -11.98 -18.33
N ASN A 286 -1.07 -11.29 -17.38
CA ASN A 286 -0.73 -9.90 -17.10
C ASN A 286 -0.79 -9.57 -15.61
N TYR A 287 0.00 -8.56 -15.23
CA TYR A 287 -0.15 -7.86 -13.96
C TYR A 287 -0.72 -6.47 -14.24
N THR A 288 -1.92 -6.18 -13.75
CA THR A 288 -2.44 -4.81 -13.71
C THR A 288 -1.94 -4.14 -12.45
N VAL A 289 -1.10 -3.13 -12.60
CA VAL A 289 -0.60 -2.32 -11.49
C VAL A 289 -1.28 -0.96 -11.54
N LYS A 290 -2.04 -0.63 -10.50
CA LYS A 290 -2.64 0.68 -10.31
C LYS A 290 -1.87 1.44 -9.24
N VAL A 291 -1.38 2.62 -9.55
CA VAL A 291 -0.82 3.60 -8.61
C VAL A 291 -1.77 4.77 -8.55
N SER A 292 -2.17 5.20 -7.35
CA SER A 292 -3.14 6.28 -7.17
C SER A 292 -2.78 7.19 -6.02
N ASP A 293 -3.03 8.48 -6.21
CA ASP A 293 -2.89 9.52 -5.22
C ASP A 293 -4.22 10.29 -5.03
N ASN A 294 -4.16 11.55 -4.59
CA ASN A 294 -5.33 12.39 -4.44
C ASN A 294 -5.83 12.99 -5.77
N ASP A 295 -4.99 13.03 -6.79
CA ASP A 295 -5.23 13.75 -8.04
C ASP A 295 -5.65 12.82 -9.17
N GLY A 296 -5.30 11.50 -9.06
CA GLY A 296 -5.65 10.54 -10.10
C GLY A 296 -5.12 9.13 -9.89
N GLU A 297 -5.15 8.37 -10.98
CA GLU A 297 -4.71 6.99 -11.06
C GLU A 297 -3.87 6.77 -12.31
N LYS A 298 -2.78 6.02 -12.16
CA LYS A 298 -1.98 5.48 -13.26
C LYS A 298 -2.09 3.97 -13.25
N PHE A 299 -2.31 3.42 -14.44
CA PHE A 299 -2.40 1.97 -14.63
C PHE A 299 -1.28 1.52 -15.55
N TYR A 300 -0.69 0.40 -15.21
CA TYR A 300 0.32 -0.27 -16.01
C TYR A 300 -0.11 -1.73 -16.18
N ALA A 301 -0.13 -2.21 -17.42
CA ALA A 301 -0.26 -3.63 -17.72
C ALA A 301 1.14 -4.18 -18.00
N LEU A 302 1.58 -5.12 -17.18
CA LEU A 302 2.85 -5.80 -17.36
C LEU A 302 2.61 -7.24 -17.81
N SER A 303 3.45 -7.75 -18.71
CA SER A 303 3.46 -9.16 -19.08
C SER A 303 3.82 -10.04 -17.87
N SER A 304 3.09 -11.12 -17.61
CA SER A 304 3.42 -12.06 -16.51
C SER A 304 4.72 -12.82 -16.73
N SER A 305 5.20 -12.95 -18.00
CA SER A 305 6.37 -13.74 -18.35
C SER A 305 7.69 -13.05 -18.04
N ASP A 306 7.79 -11.74 -18.32
CA ASP A 306 9.04 -10.97 -18.24
C ASP A 306 8.91 -9.61 -17.52
N PHE A 307 7.68 -9.23 -17.12
CA PHE A 307 7.32 -7.97 -16.49
C PHE A 307 7.57 -6.73 -17.36
N SER A 308 7.68 -6.89 -18.68
CA SER A 308 7.72 -5.80 -19.63
C SER A 308 6.38 -5.06 -19.69
N LEU A 309 6.42 -3.76 -19.96
CA LEU A 309 5.22 -2.94 -20.12
C LEU A 309 4.49 -3.33 -21.42
N VAL A 310 3.23 -3.74 -21.29
CA VAL A 310 2.31 -4.06 -22.40
C VAL A 310 1.52 -2.81 -22.79
N ASP A 311 0.96 -2.11 -21.80
CA ASP A 311 0.14 -0.91 -22.01
C ASP A 311 0.10 -0.06 -20.74
N SER A 312 -0.30 1.20 -20.86
CA SER A 312 -0.50 2.10 -19.73
C SER A 312 -1.65 3.07 -19.97
N MET A 313 -2.25 3.53 -18.87
CA MET A 313 -3.35 4.49 -18.90
C MET A 313 -3.28 5.40 -17.68
N GLU A 314 -3.67 6.66 -17.86
CA GLU A 314 -3.85 7.62 -16.75
C GLU A 314 -5.31 8.07 -16.68
N ARG A 315 -5.78 8.32 -15.46
CA ARG A 315 -7.09 8.90 -15.18
C ARG A 315 -6.94 9.98 -14.13
N THR A 316 -7.27 11.21 -14.47
CA THR A 316 -7.32 12.32 -13.53
C THR A 316 -8.69 12.33 -12.85
N TYR A 317 -8.72 12.58 -11.55
CA TYR A 317 -9.99 12.72 -10.84
C TYR A 317 -10.64 14.05 -11.17
N PRO A 318 -11.97 14.10 -11.29
CA PRO A 318 -12.66 15.36 -11.46
C PRO A 318 -12.37 16.26 -10.25
N THR A 319 -11.94 17.48 -10.53
CA THR A 319 -11.86 18.52 -9.51
C THR A 319 -13.29 18.98 -9.20
N ASP A 320 -13.63 19.05 -7.90
CA ASP A 320 -14.88 19.69 -7.49
C ASP A 320 -14.79 21.18 -7.84
N ASP A 321 -15.47 21.59 -8.94
CA ASP A 321 -15.61 23.01 -9.31
C ASP A 321 -16.54 23.76 -8.34
N GLU A 322 -17.17 23.07 -7.40
CA GLU A 322 -18.01 23.69 -6.37
C GLU A 322 -17.11 24.47 -5.38
N VAL A 323 -17.37 25.75 -5.29
CA VAL A 323 -16.69 26.67 -4.36
C VAL A 323 -16.83 26.15 -2.93
N ASN A 324 -15.74 25.69 -2.35
CA ASN A 324 -15.73 25.24 -0.96
C ASN A 324 -15.83 26.48 -0.03
N LEU A 325 -17.04 26.76 0.45
CA LEU A 325 -17.29 27.93 1.33
C LEU A 325 -16.39 27.95 2.57
N CYS A 326 -15.92 26.79 3.04
CA CYS A 326 -14.98 26.73 4.16
C CYS A 326 -13.67 27.47 3.89
N GLU A 327 -13.23 27.59 2.64
CA GLU A 327 -12.02 28.35 2.27
C GLU A 327 -12.17 29.86 2.45
N TYR A 328 -13.42 30.36 2.41
CA TYR A 328 -13.73 31.76 2.63
C TYR A 328 -14.03 32.12 4.10
N ILE A 329 -14.28 31.11 4.93
CA ILE A 329 -14.69 31.30 6.33
C ILE A 329 -13.55 30.96 7.29
N PHE A 330 -12.75 29.93 6.98
CA PHE A 330 -11.72 29.43 7.89
C PHE A 330 -10.31 29.67 7.33
N PRO A 331 -9.39 30.23 8.14
CA PRO A 331 -8.00 30.47 7.73
C PRO A 331 -7.19 29.17 7.62
N CYS A 332 -7.62 28.13 8.31
CA CYS A 332 -7.07 26.76 8.24
C CYS A 332 -8.10 25.78 8.80
N ARG A 333 -7.82 24.49 8.62
CA ARG A 333 -8.61 23.41 9.19
C ARG A 333 -7.75 22.54 10.08
N ILE A 334 -8.37 21.95 11.10
CA ILE A 334 -7.73 20.94 11.94
C ILE A 334 -8.23 19.58 11.50
N ARG A 335 -7.29 18.67 11.20
CA ARG A 335 -7.58 17.24 10.98
C ARG A 335 -6.80 16.41 11.98
N PHE A 336 -7.39 15.33 12.47
CA PHE A 336 -6.73 14.42 13.41
C PHE A 336 -6.19 13.16 12.73
N VAL A 337 -6.74 12.79 11.59
CA VAL A 337 -6.33 11.64 10.79
C VAL A 337 -5.75 12.08 9.44
N SER A 338 -4.89 11.26 8.87
CA SER A 338 -4.29 11.48 7.55
C SER A 338 -4.35 10.19 6.74
N SER A 339 -4.41 10.31 5.42
CA SER A 339 -4.22 9.18 4.50
C SER A 339 -2.77 8.69 4.49
N ASN A 340 -1.82 9.56 4.86
CA ASN A 340 -0.39 9.32 4.71
C ASN A 340 0.26 8.65 5.93
N ASP A 341 -0.39 8.67 7.09
CA ASP A 341 0.10 7.95 8.27
C ASP A 341 -1.06 7.40 9.13
N GLY A 342 -0.76 6.44 10.00
CA GLY A 342 -1.72 5.81 10.89
C GLY A 342 -1.91 6.52 12.25
N TYR A 343 -1.35 7.72 12.43
CA TYR A 343 -1.36 8.40 13.73
C TYR A 343 -2.51 9.37 13.86
N VAL A 344 -3.19 9.34 15.01
CA VAL A 344 -4.18 10.34 15.40
C VAL A 344 -3.46 11.47 16.12
N LYS A 345 -3.27 12.58 15.43
CA LYS A 345 -2.62 13.80 15.98
C LYS A 345 -3.22 15.05 15.32
N PRO A 346 -3.28 16.21 16.04
CA PRO A 346 -3.77 17.42 15.42
C PRO A 346 -2.81 17.90 14.33
N ARG A 347 -3.37 18.23 13.16
CA ARG A 347 -2.67 18.79 11.99
C ARG A 347 -3.41 20.01 11.51
N LEU A 348 -2.68 21.08 11.28
CA LEU A 348 -3.20 22.25 10.57
C LEU A 348 -3.01 21.99 9.07
N GLN A 349 -4.11 22.06 8.33
CA GLN A 349 -4.14 21.81 6.88
C GLN A 349 -5.05 22.84 6.20
N ASP A 350 -5.05 22.83 4.87
CA ASP A 350 -5.96 23.62 4.04
C ASP A 350 -5.90 25.13 4.40
N PHE A 351 -4.69 25.69 4.41
CA PHE A 351 -4.51 27.12 4.69
C PHE A 351 -5.13 27.97 3.59
N SER A 352 -6.00 28.91 4.01
CA SER A 352 -6.69 29.83 3.11
C SER A 352 -6.39 31.28 3.44
N LEU A 353 -5.81 32.01 2.47
CA LEU A 353 -5.64 33.45 2.57
C LEU A 353 -6.99 34.18 2.56
N LYS A 354 -7.97 33.66 1.82
CA LYS A 354 -9.34 34.24 1.74
C LYS A 354 -10.02 34.17 3.10
N GLY A 355 -9.95 33.03 3.78
CA GLY A 355 -10.48 32.85 5.14
C GLY A 355 -9.78 33.76 6.16
N LEU A 356 -8.44 33.87 6.06
CA LEU A 356 -7.69 34.79 6.94
C LEU A 356 -8.12 36.24 6.78
N LEU A 357 -8.30 36.71 5.56
CA LEU A 357 -8.78 38.06 5.28
C LEU A 357 -10.20 38.29 5.78
N ALA A 358 -11.10 37.31 5.61
CA ALA A 358 -12.46 37.38 6.14
C ALA A 358 -12.46 37.49 7.67
N ASP A 359 -11.67 36.71 8.36
CA ASP A 359 -11.54 36.79 9.82
C ASP A 359 -10.98 38.13 10.29
N LEU A 360 -9.99 38.69 9.60
CA LEU A 360 -9.45 40.02 9.91
C LEU A 360 -10.54 41.12 9.78
N VAL A 361 -11.37 41.05 8.74
CA VAL A 361 -12.50 41.96 8.55
C VAL A 361 -13.52 41.83 9.69
N ILE A 362 -13.88 40.59 10.05
CA ILE A 362 -14.81 40.33 11.16
C ILE A 362 -14.27 40.89 12.49
N ILE A 363 -13.00 40.64 12.79
CA ILE A 363 -12.35 41.17 14.00
C ILE A 363 -12.39 42.70 14.01
N LEU A 364 -12.10 43.34 12.89
CA LEU A 364 -12.09 44.78 12.76
C LEU A 364 -13.49 45.36 12.99
N VAL A 365 -14.53 44.76 12.43
CA VAL A 365 -15.94 45.14 12.65
C VAL A 365 -16.31 45.02 14.14
N ILE A 366 -15.93 43.90 14.79
CA ILE A 366 -16.20 43.71 16.22
C ILE A 366 -15.51 44.77 17.07
N ILE A 367 -14.27 45.13 16.75
CA ILE A 367 -13.54 46.20 17.47
C ILE A 367 -14.24 47.55 17.30
N VAL A 368 -14.65 47.89 16.09
CA VAL A 368 -15.36 49.16 15.83
C VAL A 368 -16.69 49.21 16.59
N LEU A 369 -17.47 48.14 16.56
CA LEU A 369 -18.74 48.05 17.29
C LEU A 369 -18.57 48.16 18.82
N LYS A 370 -17.52 47.49 19.36
CA LYS A 370 -17.19 47.61 20.79
C LYS A 370 -16.75 49.03 21.19
N ARG A 371 -16.01 49.73 20.32
CA ARG A 371 -15.61 51.12 20.56
C ARG A 371 -16.80 52.06 20.54
N ARG A 372 -17.73 51.87 19.57
CA ARG A 372 -18.97 52.67 19.51
C ARG A 372 -19.85 52.50 20.76
N LYS A 373 -20.01 51.24 21.26
CA LYS A 373 -20.75 50.99 22.51
C LYS A 373 -20.11 51.57 23.78
N LYS A 374 -18.81 51.85 23.78
CA LYS A 374 -18.14 52.50 24.91
C LYS A 374 -18.18 54.02 24.81
N ALA A 375 -18.48 54.58 23.64
CA ALA A 375 -18.58 56.03 23.39
C ALA A 375 -20.02 56.55 23.46
N SER A 376 -21.00 55.67 23.48
CA SER A 376 -22.41 55.90 23.81
C SER A 376 -22.69 55.52 25.28
#